data_305e0270b437cba3d7a58b08c81a4687
#
_entry.id   305e0270b437cba3d7a58b08c81a4687
#
_cell.length_a   1.000
_cell.length_b   1.000
_cell.length_c   1.000
_cell.angle_alpha   90.00
_cell.angle_beta   90.00
_cell.angle_gamma   90.00
#
_symmetry.space_group_name_H-M   'P 1'
#
loop_
_entity.id
_entity.type
_entity.pdbx_description
1 polymer ?
#
loop_
_entity_poly.entity_id
_entity_poly.type
_entity_poly.pdbx_seq_one_letter_code
_entity_poly.pdbx_strand_id
1 'polypeptide(L)'
;MRFFAALAIVIMSSKVGAVACPLDDTLKLCVLNGRSLAALHSGVDRGDWKVDASFSPVNGISEPRTGSEVYTMPSGQRFGMLYRDFQNLFSATCSFDFLSALGKGGQDGMRCSNAELEAFEAGLSAASVGRITKERRQSGTAYLIEGQNTWMTVVVTSSGTPQDVSNAWVETSVVKGP
;
A
#
# COMPACT_ATOMS: atom_id res chain seq x y z
N MET A 1 -28.65 24.95 -55.27
CA MET A 1 -28.44 25.07 -53.81
C MET A 1 -27.97 23.70 -53.29
N ARG A 2 -26.67 23.56 -52.95
CA ARG A 2 -26.09 22.35 -52.41
C ARG A 2 -25.75 22.59 -50.93
N PHE A 3 -26.48 21.93 -50.02
CA PHE A 3 -26.21 21.96 -48.57
C PHE A 3 -25.13 20.96 -48.27
N PHE A 4 -23.97 21.42 -47.85
CA PHE A 4 -22.95 20.60 -47.21
C PHE A 4 -23.26 20.51 -45.71
N ALA A 5 -23.69 19.32 -45.28
CA ALA A 5 -23.80 19.02 -43.86
C ALA A 5 -22.40 18.68 -43.33
N ALA A 6 -21.84 19.56 -42.49
CA ALA A 6 -20.59 19.30 -41.80
C ALA A 6 -20.88 18.36 -40.62
N LEU A 7 -20.38 17.13 -40.72
CA LEU A 7 -20.43 16.14 -39.65
C LEU A 7 -19.31 16.46 -38.64
N ALA A 8 -19.65 17.07 -37.48
CA ALA A 8 -18.72 17.27 -36.43
C ALA A 8 -18.48 15.95 -35.66
N ILE A 9 -17.32 15.31 -35.88
CA ILE A 9 -16.87 14.17 -35.10
C ILE A 9 -16.37 14.67 -33.73
N VAL A 10 -17.19 14.49 -32.71
CA VAL A 10 -16.78 14.72 -31.31
C VAL A 10 -15.91 13.53 -30.92
N ILE A 11 -14.58 13.72 -30.93
CA ILE A 11 -13.64 12.76 -30.37
C ILE A 11 -13.74 12.90 -28.83
N MET A 12 -14.52 12.02 -28.21
CA MET A 12 -14.47 11.84 -26.76
C MET A 12 -13.13 11.18 -26.43
N SER A 13 -12.14 12.00 -26.09
CA SER A 13 -10.92 11.53 -25.46
C SER A 13 -11.30 10.98 -24.09
N SER A 14 -11.48 9.66 -24.00
CA SER A 14 -11.50 8.96 -22.74
C SER A 14 -10.15 9.23 -22.05
N LYS A 15 -10.15 10.11 -21.06
CA LYS A 15 -9.03 10.25 -20.15
C LYS A 15 -8.93 8.91 -19.42
N VAL A 16 -8.03 8.04 -19.90
CA VAL A 16 -7.53 6.95 -19.06
C VAL A 16 -6.89 7.66 -17.88
N GLY A 17 -7.57 7.67 -16.74
CA GLY A 17 -7.06 8.28 -15.53
C GLY A 17 -5.73 7.63 -15.22
N ALA A 18 -4.66 8.43 -15.15
CA ALA A 18 -3.39 7.93 -14.65
C ALA A 18 -3.66 7.33 -13.26
N VAL A 19 -3.29 6.07 -13.09
CA VAL A 19 -3.42 5.40 -11.79
C VAL A 19 -2.55 6.17 -10.80
N ALA A 20 -3.15 6.65 -9.71
CA ALA A 20 -2.45 7.46 -8.73
C ALA A 20 -1.28 6.69 -8.11
N CYS A 21 -0.23 7.41 -7.74
CA CYS A 21 0.92 6.81 -7.04
C CYS A 21 0.48 6.25 -5.67
N PRO A 22 0.73 4.96 -5.38
CA PRO A 22 0.24 4.33 -4.15
C PRO A 22 1.09 4.63 -2.91
N LEU A 23 2.21 5.33 -3.08
CA LEU A 23 3.21 5.48 -2.02
C LEU A 23 2.71 6.35 -0.86
N ASP A 24 1.90 7.37 -1.13
CA ASP A 24 1.29 8.20 -0.09
C ASP A 24 0.32 7.39 0.78
N ASP A 25 -0.52 6.56 0.16
CA ASP A 25 -1.43 5.68 0.88
C ASP A 25 -0.68 4.59 1.64
N THR A 26 0.38 4.02 1.05
CA THR A 26 1.28 3.08 1.72
C THR A 26 1.89 3.70 2.98
N LEU A 27 2.38 4.93 2.87
CA LEU A 27 2.94 5.67 3.99
C LEU A 27 1.89 5.89 5.09
N LYS A 28 0.75 6.45 4.73
CA LYS A 28 -0.32 6.80 5.67
C LYS A 28 -0.91 5.58 6.36
N LEU A 29 -1.21 4.53 5.62
CA LEU A 29 -1.84 3.36 6.20
C LEU A 29 -0.83 2.44 6.89
N CYS A 30 0.17 1.96 6.16
CA CYS A 30 1.00 0.85 6.62
C CYS A 30 2.18 1.31 7.47
N VAL A 31 2.81 2.44 7.13
CA VAL A 31 3.96 2.92 7.89
C VAL A 31 3.51 3.63 9.16
N LEU A 32 2.60 4.58 9.06
CA LEU A 32 2.14 5.37 10.20
C LEU A 32 1.20 4.60 11.13
N ASN A 33 0.36 3.73 10.58
CA ASN A 33 -0.63 2.96 11.34
C ASN A 33 -0.27 1.48 11.50
N GLY A 34 0.83 1.00 10.92
CA GLY A 34 1.22 -0.42 10.88
C GLY A 34 1.65 -1.02 12.22
N ARG A 35 1.52 -0.30 13.34
CA ARG A 35 2.00 -0.75 14.66
C ARG A 35 1.00 -1.55 15.47
N SER A 36 -0.26 -1.58 15.07
CA SER A 36 -1.31 -2.39 15.69
C SER A 36 -2.50 -2.56 14.74
N LEU A 37 -3.29 -3.61 14.95
CA LEU A 37 -4.50 -3.85 14.18
C LEU A 37 -5.52 -2.71 14.34
N ALA A 38 -5.70 -2.20 15.55
CA ALA A 38 -6.60 -1.09 15.81
C ALA A 38 -6.19 0.20 15.10
N ALA A 39 -4.87 0.48 15.03
CA ALA A 39 -4.37 1.63 14.29
C ALA A 39 -4.56 1.49 12.77
N LEU A 40 -4.34 0.29 12.22
CA LEU A 40 -4.59 -0.02 10.80
C LEU A 40 -6.06 0.18 10.45
N HIS A 41 -6.99 -0.38 11.21
CA HIS A 41 -8.43 -0.20 11.00
C HIS A 41 -8.83 1.28 11.12
N SER A 42 -8.32 1.99 12.12
CA SER A 42 -8.57 3.44 12.24
C SER A 42 -8.00 4.24 11.05
N GLY A 43 -6.90 3.79 10.44
CA GLY A 43 -6.34 4.38 9.22
C GLY A 43 -7.25 4.16 8.01
N VAL A 44 -7.80 2.95 7.87
CA VAL A 44 -8.77 2.60 6.84
C VAL A 44 -10.04 3.45 6.96
N ASP A 45 -10.62 3.55 8.17
CA ASP A 45 -11.83 4.34 8.42
C ASP A 45 -11.62 5.83 8.09
N ARG A 46 -10.48 6.40 8.50
CA ARG A 46 -10.15 7.81 8.18
C ARG A 46 -9.89 8.05 6.70
N GLY A 47 -9.42 7.04 5.97
CA GLY A 47 -9.16 7.12 4.55
C GLY A 47 -10.39 6.90 3.67
N ASP A 48 -11.56 6.64 4.27
CA ASP A 48 -12.80 6.28 3.55
C ASP A 48 -12.61 5.08 2.61
N TRP A 49 -11.82 4.11 3.05
CA TRP A 49 -11.55 2.89 2.30
C TRP A 49 -12.65 1.87 2.55
N LYS A 50 -13.01 1.11 1.52
CA LYS A 50 -14.03 0.08 1.61
C LYS A 50 -13.41 -1.29 1.77
N VAL A 51 -13.90 -2.06 2.71
CA VAL A 51 -13.54 -3.48 2.84
C VAL A 51 -14.22 -4.26 1.72
N ASP A 52 -13.42 -4.83 0.81
CA ASP A 52 -13.93 -5.69 -0.26
C ASP A 52 -14.08 -7.14 0.20
N ALA A 53 -13.13 -7.61 0.99
CA ALA A 53 -13.12 -8.95 1.54
C ALA A 53 -12.33 -8.98 2.84
N SER A 54 -12.84 -9.72 3.81
CA SER A 54 -12.11 -10.04 5.02
C SER A 54 -12.14 -11.55 5.23
N PHE A 55 -11.01 -12.12 5.55
CA PHE A 55 -10.87 -13.52 5.91
C PHE A 55 -10.18 -13.57 7.28
N SER A 56 -10.96 -13.83 8.30
CA SER A 56 -10.46 -14.21 9.61
C SER A 56 -10.75 -15.68 9.77
N PRO A 57 -9.75 -16.54 9.94
CA PRO A 57 -10.04 -17.90 10.34
C PRO A 57 -10.82 -17.82 11.64
N VAL A 58 -12.03 -18.37 11.65
CA VAL A 58 -12.89 -18.47 12.83
C VAL A 58 -12.25 -19.46 13.78
N ASN A 59 -11.24 -19.00 14.48
CA ASN A 59 -10.69 -19.76 15.60
C ASN A 59 -11.32 -19.21 16.86
N GLY A 60 -12.12 -20.04 17.49
CA GLY A 60 -12.77 -19.68 18.74
C GLY A 60 -11.76 -19.11 19.74
N ILE A 61 -12.18 -18.06 20.38
CA ILE A 61 -11.86 -17.54 21.74
C ILE A 61 -10.40 -17.53 22.20
N SER A 62 -9.44 -18.21 21.59
CA SER A 62 -8.03 -18.21 22.01
C SER A 62 -7.14 -17.57 20.93
N GLU A 63 -6.52 -16.46 21.29
CA GLU A 63 -5.44 -15.83 20.54
C GLU A 63 -4.47 -16.87 19.92
N PRO A 64 -3.93 -16.60 18.71
CA PRO A 64 -3.71 -15.31 18.07
C PRO A 64 -4.79 -14.92 17.06
N ARG A 65 -5.06 -13.61 16.94
CA ARG A 65 -5.87 -13.09 15.85
C ARG A 65 -5.03 -13.05 14.60
N THR A 66 -5.34 -13.91 13.65
CA THR A 66 -4.72 -13.91 12.33
C THR A 66 -5.80 -13.60 11.31
N GLY A 67 -5.53 -12.76 10.35
CA GLY A 67 -6.50 -12.46 9.31
C GLY A 67 -5.87 -11.87 8.06
N SER A 68 -6.66 -11.81 7.01
CA SER A 68 -6.36 -11.08 5.78
C SER A 68 -7.54 -10.24 5.39
N GLU A 69 -7.27 -9.04 4.92
CA GLU A 69 -8.29 -8.09 4.50
C GLU A 69 -7.86 -7.47 3.18
N VAL A 70 -8.84 -7.23 2.31
CA VAL A 70 -8.64 -6.51 1.06
C VAL A 70 -9.51 -5.28 1.09
N TYR A 71 -8.93 -4.16 0.76
CA TYR A 71 -9.58 -2.86 0.74
C TYR A 71 -9.58 -2.27 -0.66
N THR A 72 -10.62 -1.51 -0.99
CA THR A 72 -10.63 -0.61 -2.15
C THR A 72 -10.52 0.82 -1.66
N MET A 73 -9.49 1.51 -2.15
CA MET A 73 -9.27 2.92 -1.90
C MET A 73 -10.25 3.80 -2.69
N PRO A 74 -10.45 5.07 -2.30
CA PRO A 74 -11.24 6.03 -3.07
C PRO A 74 -10.76 6.19 -4.52
N SER A 75 -9.46 5.96 -4.79
CA SER A 75 -8.88 5.92 -6.13
C SER A 75 -9.30 4.72 -6.97
N GLY A 76 -9.98 3.72 -6.38
CA GLY A 76 -10.33 2.46 -7.01
C GLY A 76 -9.21 1.40 -6.97
N GLN A 77 -8.06 1.73 -6.42
CA GLN A 77 -6.97 0.77 -6.24
C GLN A 77 -7.28 -0.21 -5.12
N ARG A 78 -6.78 -1.43 -5.25
CA ARG A 78 -6.91 -2.48 -4.25
C ARG A 78 -5.64 -2.64 -3.46
N PHE A 79 -5.82 -2.99 -2.21
CA PHE A 79 -4.77 -3.10 -1.23
C PHE A 79 -5.05 -4.28 -0.32
N GLY A 80 -4.06 -5.13 -0.12
CA GLY A 80 -4.18 -6.30 0.73
C GLY A 80 -3.38 -6.14 2.02
N MET A 81 -3.93 -6.66 3.09
CA MET A 81 -3.30 -6.73 4.39
C MET A 81 -3.38 -8.15 4.96
N LEU A 82 -2.25 -8.63 5.46
CA LEU A 82 -2.15 -9.81 6.29
C LEU A 82 -1.71 -9.38 7.68
N TYR A 83 -2.33 -9.92 8.72
CA TYR A 83 -1.90 -9.61 10.08
C TYR A 83 -1.89 -10.82 10.99
N ARG A 84 -1.06 -10.74 12.01
CA ARG A 84 -0.98 -11.68 13.14
C ARG A 84 -0.85 -10.86 14.41
N ASP A 85 -1.83 -10.97 15.27
CA ASP A 85 -1.90 -10.25 16.53
C ASP A 85 -1.83 -11.22 17.70
N PHE A 86 -0.63 -11.42 18.23
CA PHE A 86 -0.35 -12.26 19.40
C PHE A 86 -0.29 -11.40 20.65
N GLN A 87 -0.34 -12.05 21.81
CA GLN A 87 -0.26 -11.35 23.08
C GLN A 87 1.00 -10.46 23.22
N ASN A 88 2.15 -10.96 22.74
CA ASN A 88 3.45 -10.32 22.85
C ASN A 88 4.05 -9.81 21.54
N LEU A 89 3.40 -10.07 20.42
CA LEU A 89 3.89 -9.70 19.09
C LEU A 89 2.74 -9.32 18.18
N PHE A 90 2.86 -8.20 17.51
CA PHE A 90 2.04 -7.85 16.37
C PHE A 90 2.88 -7.89 15.10
N SER A 91 2.38 -8.50 14.03
CA SER A 91 2.98 -8.37 12.71
C SER A 91 1.91 -8.11 11.66
N ALA A 92 2.24 -7.29 10.69
CA ALA A 92 1.38 -7.01 9.55
C ALA A 92 2.20 -6.89 8.28
N THR A 93 1.64 -7.35 7.18
CA THR A 93 2.15 -7.13 5.83
C THR A 93 1.07 -6.44 5.02
N CYS A 94 1.41 -5.32 4.45
CA CYS A 94 0.55 -4.52 3.59
C CYS A 94 1.12 -4.51 2.17
N SER A 95 0.28 -4.69 1.14
CA SER A 95 0.76 -4.73 -0.25
C SER A 95 -0.33 -4.32 -1.24
N PHE A 96 0.07 -3.57 -2.28
CA PHE A 96 -0.78 -3.29 -3.44
C PHE A 96 -0.86 -4.46 -4.41
N ASP A 97 0.14 -5.33 -4.44
CA ASP A 97 0.19 -6.48 -5.35
C ASP A 97 -0.31 -7.78 -4.71
N PHE A 98 -0.96 -7.69 -3.56
CA PHE A 98 -1.52 -8.87 -2.87
C PHE A 98 -2.46 -9.70 -3.76
N LEU A 99 -3.14 -9.05 -4.72
CA LEU A 99 -4.06 -9.72 -5.63
C LEU A 99 -3.37 -10.42 -6.80
N SER A 100 -2.17 -10.00 -7.22
CA SER A 100 -1.40 -10.72 -8.23
C SER A 100 -0.89 -12.05 -7.68
N ALA A 101 -0.53 -12.09 -6.40
CA ALA A 101 -0.20 -13.32 -5.70
C ALA A 101 -1.38 -14.30 -5.62
N LEU A 102 -2.61 -13.82 -5.72
CA LEU A 102 -3.83 -14.63 -5.78
C LEU A 102 -4.27 -14.98 -7.22
N GLY A 103 -3.45 -14.68 -8.25
CA GLY A 103 -3.74 -15.00 -9.65
C GLY A 103 -4.83 -14.13 -10.30
N LYS A 104 -5.22 -13.02 -9.70
CA LYS A 104 -6.25 -12.10 -10.20
C LYS A 104 -5.63 -10.81 -10.76
N GLY A 105 -4.87 -10.94 -11.84
CA GLY A 105 -4.39 -9.83 -12.67
C GLY A 105 -3.65 -8.73 -11.90
N GLY A 106 -2.36 -8.57 -12.15
CA GLY A 106 -1.60 -7.43 -11.64
C GLY A 106 -2.20 -6.12 -12.15
N GLN A 107 -2.19 -5.10 -11.33
CA GLN A 107 -2.48 -3.75 -11.81
C GLN A 107 -1.31 -3.33 -12.72
N ASP A 108 -1.63 -2.82 -13.91
CA ASP A 108 -0.64 -2.23 -14.80
C ASP A 108 0.14 -1.16 -14.02
N GLY A 109 1.46 -1.14 -14.21
CA GLY A 109 2.42 -0.36 -13.42
C GLY A 109 1.94 1.04 -13.09
N MET A 110 1.98 1.37 -11.80
CA MET A 110 1.62 2.67 -11.29
C MET A 110 2.80 3.61 -11.49
N ARG A 111 2.54 4.81 -11.98
CA ARG A 111 3.61 5.77 -12.24
C ARG A 111 3.63 6.82 -11.15
N CYS A 112 4.76 6.91 -10.45
CA CYS A 112 5.02 7.94 -9.46
C CYS A 112 5.93 9.02 -10.05
N SER A 113 5.66 10.28 -9.76
CA SER A 113 6.56 11.38 -10.07
C SER A 113 7.78 11.38 -9.12
N ASN A 114 8.86 12.05 -9.50
CA ASN A 114 10.00 12.24 -8.59
C ASN A 114 9.60 12.93 -7.29
N ALA A 115 8.71 13.92 -7.36
CA ALA A 115 8.21 14.62 -6.18
C ALA A 115 7.45 13.70 -5.21
N GLU A 116 6.67 12.72 -5.72
CA GLU A 116 5.98 11.74 -4.89
C GLU A 116 6.96 10.75 -4.26
N LEU A 117 8.00 10.33 -4.98
CA LEU A 117 9.07 9.48 -4.42
C LEU A 117 9.86 10.21 -3.33
N GLU A 118 10.22 11.47 -3.55
CA GLU A 118 10.90 12.31 -2.55
C GLU A 118 10.01 12.56 -1.33
N ALA A 119 8.72 12.86 -1.53
CA ALA A 119 7.77 13.04 -0.45
C ALA A 119 7.59 11.76 0.38
N PHE A 120 7.55 10.60 -0.29
CA PHE A 120 7.50 9.30 0.38
C PHE A 120 8.75 9.07 1.25
N GLU A 121 9.96 9.30 0.72
CA GLU A 121 11.20 9.16 1.49
C GLU A 121 11.27 10.12 2.67
N ALA A 122 10.85 11.36 2.48
CA ALA A 122 10.75 12.34 3.55
C ALA A 122 9.73 11.90 4.63
N GLY A 123 8.59 11.35 4.21
CA GLY A 123 7.57 10.79 5.08
C GLY A 123 8.07 9.60 5.88
N LEU A 124 8.82 8.67 5.27
CA LEU A 124 9.48 7.57 5.99
C LEU A 124 10.42 8.09 7.07
N SER A 125 11.22 9.11 6.73
CA SER A 125 12.16 9.72 7.68
C SER A 125 11.44 10.38 8.86
N ALA A 126 10.33 11.07 8.60
CA ALA A 126 9.53 11.72 9.64
C ALA A 126 8.75 10.70 10.51
N ALA A 127 8.31 9.58 9.93
CA ALA A 127 7.57 8.52 10.62
C ALA A 127 8.47 7.64 11.49
N SER A 128 9.77 7.59 11.20
CA SER A 128 10.68 6.72 11.92
C SER A 128 11.01 7.27 13.30
N VAL A 129 10.77 6.43 14.31
CA VAL A 129 11.20 6.69 15.71
C VAL A 129 12.60 6.11 15.95
N GLY A 130 13.31 5.72 14.89
CA GLY A 130 14.56 5.00 14.99
C GLY A 130 15.47 5.17 13.78
N ARG A 131 16.34 4.20 13.56
CA ARG A 131 17.31 4.18 12.46
C ARG A 131 16.64 3.75 11.16
N ILE A 132 16.90 4.49 10.07
CA ILE A 132 16.54 4.06 8.70
C ILE A 132 17.81 3.67 7.95
N THR A 133 17.77 2.50 7.32
CA THR A 133 18.78 2.04 6.36
C THR A 133 18.12 1.87 5.00
N LYS A 134 18.67 2.53 3.96
CA LYS A 134 18.20 2.43 2.58
C LYS A 134 19.12 1.51 1.79
N GLU A 135 18.55 0.51 1.16
CA GLU A 135 19.26 -0.45 0.31
C GLU A 135 18.70 -0.40 -1.11
N ARG A 136 19.55 -0.17 -2.09
CA ARG A 136 19.20 -0.35 -3.50
C ARG A 136 19.27 -1.83 -3.85
N ARG A 137 18.22 -2.34 -4.49
CA ARG A 137 18.11 -3.70 -5.00
C ARG A 137 17.94 -3.67 -6.52
N GLN A 138 18.15 -4.79 -7.18
CA GLN A 138 18.01 -4.89 -8.64
C GLN A 138 16.61 -4.49 -9.13
N SER A 139 15.57 -4.79 -8.36
CA SER A 139 14.15 -4.55 -8.70
C SER A 139 13.54 -3.39 -7.90
N GLY A 140 14.33 -2.52 -7.26
CA GLY A 140 13.75 -1.40 -6.49
C GLY A 140 14.58 -0.95 -5.31
N THR A 141 13.90 -0.44 -4.29
CA THR A 141 14.53 0.09 -3.07
C THR A 141 13.87 -0.51 -1.83
N ALA A 142 14.68 -0.94 -0.87
CA ALA A 142 14.22 -1.35 0.46
C ALA A 142 14.65 -0.34 1.52
N TYR A 143 13.77 -0.09 2.47
CA TYR A 143 14.01 0.74 3.64
C TYR A 143 13.80 -0.11 4.88
N LEU A 144 14.83 -0.25 5.69
CA LEU A 144 14.79 -0.93 6.97
C LEU A 144 14.67 0.13 8.06
N ILE A 145 13.60 0.07 8.84
CA ILE A 145 13.32 1.01 9.93
C ILE A 145 13.36 0.24 11.23
N GLU A 146 14.29 0.59 12.10
CA GLU A 146 14.51 -0.04 13.39
C GLU A 146 14.18 0.94 14.50
N GLY A 147 13.16 0.65 15.30
CA GLY A 147 12.79 1.36 16.51
C GLY A 147 13.05 0.51 17.76
N GLN A 148 12.71 1.05 18.93
CA GLN A 148 12.98 0.37 20.21
C GLN A 148 12.33 -1.03 20.32
N ASN A 149 11.08 -1.16 19.84
CA ASN A 149 10.32 -2.43 19.84
C ASN A 149 9.63 -2.67 18.49
N THR A 150 10.12 -2.03 17.44
CA THR A 150 9.47 -2.06 16.12
C THR A 150 10.52 -2.26 15.05
N TRP A 151 10.28 -3.22 14.19
CA TRP A 151 11.03 -3.44 12.96
C TRP A 151 10.06 -3.29 11.80
N MET A 152 10.43 -2.50 10.83
CA MET A 152 9.63 -2.32 9.63
C MET A 152 10.52 -2.40 8.40
N THR A 153 10.08 -3.17 7.43
CA THR A 153 10.70 -3.23 6.11
C THR A 153 9.72 -2.68 5.10
N VAL A 154 10.13 -1.66 4.38
CA VAL A 154 9.36 -1.08 3.27
C VAL A 154 10.09 -1.40 1.99
N VAL A 155 9.43 -2.04 1.04
CA VAL A 155 10.01 -2.34 -0.28
C VAL A 155 9.17 -1.73 -1.36
N VAL A 156 9.81 -0.92 -2.20
CA VAL A 156 9.22 -0.36 -3.41
C VAL A 156 9.92 -1.01 -4.59
N THR A 157 9.17 -1.76 -5.38
CA THR A 157 9.69 -2.38 -6.60
C THR A 157 9.32 -1.56 -7.83
N SER A 158 10.19 -1.55 -8.82
CA SER A 158 10.02 -0.81 -10.06
C SER A 158 10.29 -1.71 -11.26
N SER A 159 9.51 -1.52 -12.34
CA SER A 159 9.61 -2.30 -13.58
C SER A 159 10.37 -1.53 -14.67
N GLY A 160 11.53 -1.00 -14.36
CA GLY A 160 12.33 -0.21 -15.33
C GLY A 160 12.91 1.03 -14.69
N THR A 161 12.18 2.15 -14.72
CA THR A 161 12.61 3.36 -14.03
C THR A 161 12.10 3.40 -12.59
N PRO A 162 12.73 4.17 -11.68
CA PRO A 162 12.23 4.32 -10.30
C PRO A 162 10.78 4.83 -10.21
N GLN A 163 10.32 5.55 -11.24
CA GLN A 163 8.96 6.08 -11.32
C GLN A 163 7.92 5.02 -11.71
N ASP A 164 8.33 3.95 -12.37
CA ASP A 164 7.44 2.87 -12.78
C ASP A 164 7.28 1.87 -11.63
N VAL A 165 6.59 2.29 -10.57
CA VAL A 165 6.36 1.48 -9.37
C VAL A 165 5.44 0.32 -9.73
N SER A 166 5.93 -0.89 -9.57
CA SER A 166 5.16 -2.11 -9.82
C SER A 166 4.52 -2.67 -8.57
N ASN A 167 5.14 -2.45 -7.42
CA ASN A 167 4.60 -2.85 -6.11
C ASN A 167 5.20 -1.99 -5.00
N ALA A 168 4.44 -1.81 -3.94
CA ALA A 168 4.92 -1.30 -2.68
C ALA A 168 4.35 -2.18 -1.55
N TRP A 169 5.22 -2.77 -0.74
CA TRP A 169 4.81 -3.55 0.41
C TRP A 169 5.55 -3.14 1.67
N VAL A 170 4.86 -3.25 2.78
CA VAL A 170 5.37 -2.93 4.11
C VAL A 170 5.17 -4.12 5.00
N GLU A 171 6.23 -4.60 5.61
CA GLU A 171 6.19 -5.60 6.66
C GLU A 171 6.57 -4.93 7.99
N THR A 172 5.72 -5.07 8.98
CA THR A 172 5.90 -4.50 10.30
C THR A 172 5.87 -5.61 11.35
N SER A 173 6.79 -5.55 12.30
CA SER A 173 6.79 -6.38 13.50
C SER A 173 6.98 -5.49 14.71
N VAL A 174 6.10 -5.65 15.70
CA VAL A 174 6.11 -4.86 16.96
C VAL A 174 6.09 -5.83 18.13
N VAL A 175 7.10 -5.78 18.96
CA VAL A 175 7.10 -6.48 20.25
C VAL A 175 6.28 -5.65 21.24
N LYS A 176 5.17 -6.21 21.71
CA LYS A 176 4.35 -5.60 22.73
C LYS A 176 5.06 -5.72 24.08
N GLY A 177 5.07 -4.65 24.85
CA GLY A 177 5.57 -4.71 26.22
C GLY A 177 4.72 -5.66 27.08
N PRO A 178 5.27 -6.11 28.24
CA PRO A 178 4.55 -6.91 29.21
C PRO A 178 3.36 -6.16 29.80
#